data_f9e35c588dcbbdbaa794413f4de68156
#
_entry.id   f9e35c588dcbbdbaa794413f4de68156
#
_cell.length_a   1.000
_cell.length_b   1.000
_cell.length_c   1.000
_cell.angle_alpha   90.00
_cell.angle_beta   90.00
_cell.angle_gamma   90.00
#
_symmetry.space_group_name_H-M   'P 1'
#
loop_
_entity.id
_entity.type
_entity.pdbx_description
1 polymer ?
#
loop_
_entity_poly.entity_id
_entity_poly.type
_entity_poly.pdbx_seq_one_letter_code
_entity_poly.pdbx_strand_id
1 'polypeptide(L)'
;MEETRLAVEASGAEIVTVAIRRTNIGQNAGEPSLLDVLPADSYTYLPNTAGCYNEEDAVRTCRLARELLDGHNLVKLEVLGDEKTLFPDITQTLSAAETLVRDGFKVMVYTNDDPIVARRLEDMGCVAVMPLAAPIGSGLGIRNPYNIRTIVENATVPILVDAGVGCASDAAIAMELGCDGVLMNTAIAGARDPILMASAMKKAIEAGRESYLAGRIPRKRFASASSPVDGTFF
;
A
#
# COMPACT_ATOMS: atom_id res chain seq x y z
N MET A 1 -18.29 11.39 -3.72
CA MET A 1 -18.63 10.06 -4.30
C MET A 1 -18.28 9.95 -5.77
N GLU A 2 -18.80 10.82 -6.67
CA GLU A 2 -18.49 10.74 -8.12
C GLU A 2 -17.00 10.95 -8.42
N GLU A 3 -16.36 11.93 -7.82
CA GLU A 3 -14.92 12.16 -7.97
C GLU A 3 -14.09 10.95 -7.48
N THR A 4 -14.51 10.30 -6.38
CA THR A 4 -13.89 9.07 -5.87
C THR A 4 -13.97 7.96 -6.90
N ARG A 5 -15.14 7.74 -7.49
CA ARG A 5 -15.35 6.73 -8.55
C ARG A 5 -14.43 6.99 -9.74
N LEU A 6 -14.43 8.22 -10.25
CA LEU A 6 -13.59 8.59 -11.40
C LEU A 6 -12.09 8.46 -11.10
N ALA A 7 -11.65 8.81 -9.90
CA ALA A 7 -10.24 8.65 -9.50
C ALA A 7 -9.85 7.18 -9.39
N VAL A 8 -10.70 6.32 -8.81
CA VAL A 8 -10.45 4.87 -8.72
C VAL A 8 -10.39 4.25 -10.12
N GLU A 9 -11.33 4.59 -11.01
CA GLU A 9 -11.30 4.12 -12.41
C GLU A 9 -10.02 4.57 -13.13
N ALA A 10 -9.64 5.85 -13.00
CA ALA A 10 -8.43 6.39 -13.62
C ALA A 10 -7.14 5.77 -13.06
N SER A 11 -7.14 5.36 -11.80
CA SER A 11 -5.98 4.68 -11.16
C SER A 11 -5.78 3.26 -11.64
N GLY A 12 -6.85 2.61 -12.16
CA GLY A 12 -6.85 1.18 -12.48
C GLY A 12 -6.66 0.28 -11.27
N ALA A 13 -6.99 0.76 -10.07
CA ALA A 13 -6.89 -0.02 -8.83
C ALA A 13 -7.88 -1.19 -8.84
N GLU A 14 -7.43 -2.37 -8.44
CA GLU A 14 -8.25 -3.58 -8.30
C GLU A 14 -8.69 -3.79 -6.85
N ILE A 15 -7.94 -3.22 -5.90
CA ILE A 15 -8.20 -3.31 -4.46
C ILE A 15 -8.50 -1.91 -3.92
N VAL A 16 -9.61 -1.78 -3.20
CA VAL A 16 -10.04 -0.51 -2.60
C VAL A 16 -10.14 -0.65 -1.08
N THR A 17 -9.38 0.17 -0.35
CA THR A 17 -9.45 0.20 1.11
C THR A 17 -10.73 0.84 1.60
N VAL A 18 -11.31 0.26 2.65
CA VAL A 18 -12.54 0.74 3.28
C VAL A 18 -12.31 0.93 4.76
N ALA A 19 -12.33 2.19 5.21
CA ALA A 19 -12.21 2.52 6.63
C ALA A 19 -13.55 2.24 7.36
N ILE A 20 -13.69 1.07 7.93
CA ILE A 20 -14.94 0.57 8.55
C ILE A 20 -15.53 1.55 9.58
N ARG A 21 -14.69 2.22 10.33
CA ARG A 21 -15.10 3.21 11.35
C ARG A 21 -15.57 4.55 10.79
N ARG A 22 -15.36 4.82 9.48
CA ARG A 22 -15.59 6.15 8.87
C ARG A 22 -16.44 6.10 7.61
N THR A 23 -16.62 4.93 7.02
CA THR A 23 -17.26 4.78 5.70
C THR A 23 -18.56 4.00 5.85
N ASN A 24 -19.65 4.52 5.29
CA ASN A 24 -20.88 3.76 5.18
C ASN A 24 -20.71 2.66 4.11
N ILE A 25 -20.82 1.40 4.53
CA ILE A 25 -20.82 0.20 3.70
C ILE A 25 -22.13 -0.58 3.85
N GLY A 26 -23.24 0.15 4.11
CA GLY A 26 -24.56 -0.41 4.30
C GLY A 26 -25.08 -0.42 5.73
N GLN A 27 -24.25 -0.04 6.73
CA GLN A 27 -24.66 0.02 8.13
C GLN A 27 -25.65 1.16 8.44
N ASN A 28 -25.67 2.22 7.62
CA ASN A 28 -26.57 3.37 7.75
C ASN A 28 -27.56 3.38 6.58
N ALA A 29 -28.74 2.84 6.80
CA ALA A 29 -29.80 2.80 5.77
C ALA A 29 -30.22 4.24 5.37
N GLY A 30 -30.25 4.51 4.05
CA GLY A 30 -30.67 5.81 3.50
C GLY A 30 -29.53 6.83 3.34
N GLU A 31 -28.31 6.51 3.79
CA GLU A 31 -27.13 7.31 3.47
C GLU A 31 -26.38 6.71 2.26
N PRO A 32 -25.70 7.54 1.43
CA PRO A 32 -24.89 7.04 0.32
C PRO A 32 -23.84 6.04 0.80
N SER A 33 -23.82 4.86 0.21
CA SER A 33 -22.82 3.84 0.48
C SER A 33 -21.67 3.91 -0.53
N LEU A 34 -20.45 3.57 -0.09
CA LEU A 34 -19.33 3.39 -1.00
C LEU A 34 -19.61 2.25 -2.00
N LEU A 35 -20.36 1.24 -1.57
CA LEU A 35 -20.73 0.08 -2.40
C LEU A 35 -21.62 0.47 -3.60
N ASP A 36 -22.38 1.58 -3.50
CA ASP A 36 -23.22 2.08 -4.59
C ASP A 36 -22.42 2.62 -5.77
N VAL A 37 -21.18 3.10 -5.51
CA VAL A 37 -20.33 3.73 -6.52
C VAL A 37 -19.13 2.88 -6.93
N LEU A 38 -18.73 1.95 -6.09
CA LEU A 38 -17.65 0.99 -6.33
C LEU A 38 -18.19 -0.43 -6.08
N PRO A 39 -18.84 -1.08 -7.06
CA PRO A 39 -19.51 -2.36 -6.84
C PRO A 39 -18.54 -3.51 -6.57
N ALA A 40 -18.95 -4.47 -5.73
CA ALA A 40 -18.15 -5.60 -5.26
C ALA A 40 -17.70 -6.56 -6.37
N ASP A 41 -18.41 -6.60 -7.50
CA ASP A 41 -18.06 -7.43 -8.67
C ASP A 41 -16.88 -6.86 -9.46
N SER A 42 -16.58 -5.57 -9.27
CA SER A 42 -15.51 -4.87 -10.00
C SER A 42 -14.26 -4.64 -9.15
N TYR A 43 -14.41 -4.63 -7.82
CA TYR A 43 -13.32 -4.30 -6.90
C TYR A 43 -13.23 -5.27 -5.74
N THR A 44 -12.02 -5.59 -5.32
CA THR A 44 -11.78 -6.29 -4.06
C THR A 44 -11.77 -5.26 -2.92
N TYR A 45 -12.68 -5.38 -1.98
CA TYR A 45 -12.65 -4.53 -0.80
C TYR A 45 -11.57 -4.99 0.17
N LEU A 46 -10.88 -3.99 0.74
CA LEU A 46 -9.88 -4.19 1.77
C LEU A 46 -10.27 -3.36 3.01
N PRO A 47 -11.17 -3.91 3.86
CA PRO A 47 -11.50 -3.29 5.13
C PRO A 47 -10.25 -3.02 5.95
N ASN A 48 -10.13 -1.81 6.51
CA ASN A 48 -8.96 -1.45 7.30
C ASN A 48 -9.32 -0.99 8.72
N THR A 49 -8.33 -1.07 9.59
CA THR A 49 -8.41 -0.66 10.99
C THR A 49 -7.86 0.74 11.22
N ALA A 50 -7.94 1.60 10.23
CA ALA A 50 -7.46 2.98 10.30
C ALA A 50 -8.01 3.73 11.53
N GLY A 51 -7.11 4.32 12.30
CA GLY A 51 -7.44 5.03 13.53
C GLY A 51 -7.63 4.12 14.75
N CYS A 52 -7.14 2.87 14.72
CA CYS A 52 -6.98 2.03 15.90
C CYS A 52 -5.59 2.26 16.50
N TYR A 53 -5.53 2.41 17.84
CA TYR A 53 -4.31 2.67 18.60
C TYR A 53 -3.95 1.52 19.56
N ASN A 54 -4.65 0.41 19.46
CA ASN A 54 -4.40 -0.80 20.24
C ASN A 54 -4.90 -2.04 19.50
N GLU A 55 -4.40 -3.21 19.92
CA GLU A 55 -4.78 -4.51 19.39
C GLU A 55 -6.28 -4.78 19.49
N GLU A 56 -6.88 -4.53 20.66
CA GLU A 56 -8.27 -4.87 20.94
C GLU A 56 -9.23 -4.18 19.97
N ASP A 57 -9.05 -2.87 19.74
CA ASP A 57 -9.83 -2.10 18.78
C ASP A 57 -9.63 -2.55 17.34
N ALA A 58 -8.38 -2.89 16.96
CA ALA A 58 -8.09 -3.37 15.62
C ALA A 58 -8.74 -4.73 15.35
N VAL A 59 -8.60 -5.67 16.26
CA VAL A 59 -9.23 -7.01 16.14
C VAL A 59 -10.75 -6.90 16.12
N ARG A 60 -11.34 -6.10 17.01
CA ARG A 60 -12.79 -5.85 17.04
C ARG A 60 -13.28 -5.25 15.71
N THR A 61 -12.54 -4.29 15.15
CA THR A 61 -12.88 -3.66 13.86
C THR A 61 -12.86 -4.65 12.71
N CYS A 62 -11.86 -5.54 12.66
CA CYS A 62 -11.81 -6.59 11.63
C CYS A 62 -12.96 -7.59 11.76
N ARG A 63 -13.30 -8.01 12.99
CA ARG A 63 -14.46 -8.89 13.24
C ARG A 63 -15.78 -8.24 12.80
N LEU A 64 -15.97 -6.95 13.11
CA LEU A 64 -17.13 -6.19 12.64
C LEU A 64 -17.16 -6.10 11.11
N ALA A 65 -16.02 -5.85 10.46
CA ALA A 65 -15.93 -5.82 9.00
C ALA A 65 -16.39 -7.15 8.38
N ARG A 66 -15.96 -8.27 8.95
CA ARG A 66 -16.36 -9.61 8.49
C ARG A 66 -17.87 -9.84 8.59
N GLU A 67 -18.50 -9.37 9.65
CA GLU A 67 -19.95 -9.46 9.82
C GLU A 67 -20.70 -8.58 8.81
N LEU A 68 -20.24 -7.33 8.61
CA LEU A 68 -20.86 -6.38 7.68
C LEU A 68 -20.71 -6.75 6.21
N LEU A 69 -19.70 -7.54 5.87
CA LEU A 69 -19.37 -7.96 4.51
C LEU A 69 -19.50 -9.47 4.30
N ASP A 70 -20.54 -10.08 4.91
CA ASP A 70 -20.97 -11.46 4.69
C ASP A 70 -19.83 -12.50 4.77
N GLY A 71 -18.97 -12.40 5.77
CA GLY A 71 -17.88 -13.35 5.98
C GLY A 71 -16.57 -13.00 5.27
N HIS A 72 -16.45 -11.80 4.67
CA HIS A 72 -15.23 -11.33 4.03
C HIS A 72 -14.05 -11.37 5.02
N ASN A 73 -12.96 -12.03 4.65
CA ASN A 73 -11.84 -12.30 5.57
C ASN A 73 -10.53 -11.60 5.18
N LEU A 74 -10.47 -10.91 4.03
CA LEU A 74 -9.30 -10.11 3.67
C LEU A 74 -9.39 -8.76 4.38
N VAL A 75 -8.34 -8.40 5.14
CA VAL A 75 -8.32 -7.15 5.93
C VAL A 75 -6.94 -6.48 5.87
N LYS A 76 -6.94 -5.16 5.97
CA LYS A 76 -5.72 -4.38 6.20
C LYS A 76 -5.61 -4.04 7.69
N LEU A 77 -4.61 -4.61 8.34
CA LEU A 77 -4.30 -4.31 9.74
C LEU A 77 -3.41 -3.08 9.83
N GLU A 78 -3.83 -2.13 10.65
CA GLU A 78 -3.11 -0.92 11.02
C GLU A 78 -3.32 -0.67 12.51
N VAL A 79 -2.24 -0.61 13.29
CA VAL A 79 -2.27 -0.20 14.70
C VAL A 79 -1.28 0.93 14.89
N LEU A 80 -1.77 2.11 15.22
CA LEU A 80 -0.98 3.33 15.35
C LEU A 80 -0.40 3.47 16.76
N GLY A 81 0.86 3.91 16.85
CA GLY A 81 1.54 4.12 18.12
C GLY A 81 1.53 5.59 18.58
N ASP A 82 1.33 6.52 17.66
CA ASP A 82 1.41 7.95 17.95
C ASP A 82 0.47 8.75 17.03
N GLU A 83 -0.33 9.63 17.64
CA GLU A 83 -1.36 10.41 16.93
C GLU A 83 -0.79 11.47 15.98
N LYS A 84 0.41 11.95 16.25
CA LYS A 84 1.01 13.03 15.46
C LYS A 84 1.79 12.51 14.27
N THR A 85 2.50 11.41 14.42
CA THR A 85 3.35 10.85 13.37
C THR A 85 2.68 9.72 12.61
N LEU A 86 1.67 9.08 13.20
CA LEU A 86 0.95 7.91 12.66
C LEU A 86 1.89 6.73 12.35
N PHE A 87 3.02 6.64 13.03
CA PHE A 87 3.87 5.45 12.96
C PHE A 87 3.17 4.26 13.60
N PRO A 88 3.37 3.04 13.06
CA PRO A 88 2.77 1.84 13.63
C PRO A 88 3.38 1.49 14.99
N ASP A 89 2.53 1.05 15.93
CA ASP A 89 2.96 0.35 17.14
C ASP A 89 3.27 -1.10 16.79
N ILE A 90 4.54 -1.44 16.69
CA ILE A 90 4.97 -2.76 16.24
C ILE A 90 4.57 -3.87 17.21
N THR A 91 4.60 -3.62 18.52
CA THR A 91 4.22 -4.61 19.54
C THR A 91 2.75 -4.97 19.40
N GLN A 92 1.89 -3.96 19.35
CA GLN A 92 0.44 -4.12 19.18
C GLN A 92 0.09 -4.70 17.79
N THR A 93 0.82 -4.30 16.74
CA THR A 93 0.64 -4.83 15.39
C THR A 93 0.93 -6.32 15.32
N LEU A 94 2.05 -6.78 15.90
CA LEU A 94 2.39 -8.22 15.94
C LEU A 94 1.33 -9.03 16.70
N SER A 95 0.89 -8.54 17.86
CA SER A 95 -0.13 -9.21 18.69
C SER A 95 -1.49 -9.28 17.97
N ALA A 96 -1.91 -8.18 17.32
CA ALA A 96 -3.14 -8.15 16.53
C ALA A 96 -3.06 -9.08 15.31
N ALA A 97 -1.92 -9.10 14.61
CA ALA A 97 -1.71 -9.98 13.46
C ALA A 97 -1.84 -11.46 13.85
N GLU A 98 -1.18 -11.89 14.94
CA GLU A 98 -1.28 -13.26 15.45
C GLU A 98 -2.73 -13.64 15.76
N THR A 99 -3.45 -12.77 16.44
CA THR A 99 -4.86 -12.98 16.80
C THR A 99 -5.75 -13.09 15.54
N LEU A 100 -5.58 -12.20 14.57
CA LEU A 100 -6.39 -12.18 13.35
C LEU A 100 -6.09 -13.38 12.44
N VAL A 101 -4.83 -13.77 12.29
CA VAL A 101 -4.45 -14.97 11.51
C VAL A 101 -5.04 -16.22 12.14
N ARG A 102 -4.97 -16.36 13.48
CA ARG A 102 -5.61 -17.46 14.21
C ARG A 102 -7.14 -17.48 14.06
N ASP A 103 -7.77 -16.32 13.93
CA ASP A 103 -9.21 -16.17 13.68
C ASP A 103 -9.60 -16.44 12.21
N GLY A 104 -8.63 -16.80 11.34
CA GLY A 104 -8.84 -17.16 9.95
C GLY A 104 -8.92 -15.97 8.99
N PHE A 105 -8.45 -14.78 9.40
CA PHE A 105 -8.32 -13.64 8.49
C PHE A 105 -7.10 -13.78 7.58
N LYS A 106 -7.23 -13.26 6.36
CA LYS A 106 -6.13 -13.00 5.43
C LYS A 106 -5.64 -11.58 5.70
N VAL A 107 -4.54 -11.44 6.43
CA VAL A 107 -4.06 -10.14 6.92
C VAL A 107 -3.04 -9.56 5.97
N MET A 108 -3.35 -8.40 5.38
CA MET A 108 -2.38 -7.48 4.78
C MET A 108 -2.00 -6.46 5.87
N VAL A 109 -0.73 -6.32 6.21
CA VAL A 109 -0.34 -5.61 7.43
C VAL A 109 0.51 -4.37 7.15
N TYR A 110 0.02 -3.20 7.57
CA TYR A 110 0.79 -1.96 7.61
C TYR A 110 1.84 -2.02 8.72
N THR A 111 3.08 -1.66 8.37
CA THR A 111 4.20 -1.70 9.31
C THR A 111 5.26 -0.64 8.97
N ASN A 112 6.28 -0.52 9.81
CA ASN A 112 7.47 0.23 9.49
C ASN A 112 8.33 -0.48 8.42
N ASP A 113 9.41 0.16 7.99
CA ASP A 113 10.35 -0.36 7.00
C ASP A 113 11.48 -1.23 7.61
N ASP A 114 11.24 -1.85 8.77
CA ASP A 114 12.20 -2.77 9.41
C ASP A 114 12.11 -4.17 8.78
N PRO A 115 13.18 -4.69 8.13
CA PRO A 115 13.18 -6.00 7.50
C PRO A 115 12.96 -7.17 8.48
N ILE A 116 13.32 -7.00 9.75
CA ILE A 116 13.11 -8.03 10.77
C ILE A 116 11.64 -8.12 11.16
N VAL A 117 10.99 -6.97 11.30
CA VAL A 117 9.56 -6.91 11.58
C VAL A 117 8.76 -7.48 10.39
N ALA A 118 9.12 -7.10 9.16
CA ALA A 118 8.48 -7.61 7.95
C ALA A 118 8.53 -9.15 7.90
N ARG A 119 9.68 -9.75 8.15
CA ARG A 119 9.84 -11.21 8.21
C ARG A 119 8.97 -11.84 9.30
N ARG A 120 8.94 -11.27 10.52
CA ARG A 120 8.09 -11.79 11.60
C ARG A 120 6.62 -11.81 11.24
N LEU A 121 6.13 -10.78 10.57
CA LEU A 121 4.74 -10.69 10.13
C LEU A 121 4.43 -11.74 9.05
N GLU A 122 5.35 -11.98 8.13
CA GLU A 122 5.27 -13.07 7.15
C GLU A 122 5.24 -14.43 7.84
N ASP A 123 6.19 -14.71 8.76
CA ASP A 123 6.29 -15.96 9.52
C ASP A 123 5.03 -16.25 10.35
N MET A 124 4.31 -15.20 10.78
CA MET A 124 3.02 -15.31 11.47
C MET A 124 1.85 -15.71 10.54
N GLY A 125 2.05 -15.66 9.22
CA GLY A 125 1.03 -16.01 8.24
C GLY A 125 0.27 -14.82 7.66
N CYS A 126 0.78 -13.59 7.78
CA CYS A 126 0.24 -12.45 7.01
C CYS A 126 0.38 -12.73 5.52
N VAL A 127 -0.68 -12.43 4.75
CA VAL A 127 -0.72 -12.72 3.30
C VAL A 127 -0.05 -11.64 2.45
N ALA A 128 0.24 -10.47 3.02
CA ALA A 128 1.05 -9.42 2.43
C ALA A 128 1.62 -8.52 3.53
N VAL A 129 2.79 -7.96 3.31
CA VAL A 129 3.41 -6.97 4.21
C VAL A 129 3.47 -5.62 3.50
N MET A 130 3.09 -4.57 4.22
CA MET A 130 2.90 -3.23 3.67
C MET A 130 3.79 -2.22 4.42
N PRO A 131 5.10 -2.16 4.12
CA PRO A 131 6.00 -1.22 4.75
C PRO A 131 5.70 0.23 4.32
N LEU A 132 5.80 1.17 5.25
CA LEU A 132 5.69 2.59 4.92
C LEU A 132 6.90 3.09 4.10
N ALA A 133 6.65 3.99 3.16
CA ALA A 133 7.68 4.79 2.49
C ALA A 133 8.11 5.97 3.38
N ALA A 134 7.12 6.61 4.01
CA ALA A 134 7.22 7.74 4.93
C ALA A 134 5.92 7.81 5.75
N PRO A 135 5.82 8.68 6.75
CA PRO A 135 4.59 8.84 7.55
C PRO A 135 3.34 9.05 6.69
N ILE A 136 2.22 8.51 7.15
CA ILE A 136 0.91 8.61 6.48
C ILE A 136 0.61 10.08 6.14
N GLY A 137 0.24 10.34 4.88
CA GLY A 137 -0.14 11.67 4.41
C GLY A 137 1.00 12.68 4.25
N SER A 138 2.26 12.28 4.50
CA SER A 138 3.41 13.19 4.46
C SER A 138 3.86 13.56 3.04
N GLY A 139 3.64 12.69 2.05
CA GLY A 139 4.09 12.91 0.67
C GLY A 139 5.62 12.99 0.51
N LEU A 140 6.39 12.45 1.47
CA LEU A 140 7.85 12.53 1.50
C LEU A 140 8.55 11.51 0.59
N GLY A 141 7.79 10.58 0.01
CA GLY A 141 8.31 9.52 -0.87
C GLY A 141 9.10 8.45 -0.14
N ILE A 142 9.83 7.62 -0.89
CA ILE A 142 10.62 6.51 -0.35
C ILE A 142 11.85 7.05 0.40
N ARG A 143 11.81 7.03 1.73
CA ARG A 143 12.88 7.57 2.58
C ARG A 143 14.04 6.60 2.78
N ASN A 144 13.75 5.30 2.78
CA ASN A 144 14.74 4.26 3.01
C ASN A 144 14.64 3.15 1.93
N PRO A 145 15.13 3.42 0.72
CA PRO A 145 15.06 2.44 -0.38
C PRO A 145 15.90 1.18 -0.11
N TYR A 146 16.91 1.26 0.77
CA TYR A 146 17.70 0.10 1.16
C TYR A 146 16.86 -0.93 1.93
N ASN A 147 16.11 -0.47 2.94
CA ASN A 147 15.27 -1.36 3.74
C ASN A 147 14.14 -1.96 2.90
N ILE A 148 13.45 -1.14 2.08
CA ILE A 148 12.39 -1.63 1.20
C ILE A 148 12.92 -2.72 0.27
N ARG A 149 14.07 -2.50 -0.37
CA ARG A 149 14.70 -3.53 -1.20
C ARG A 149 15.05 -4.78 -0.42
N THR A 150 15.62 -4.63 0.79
CA THR A 150 15.97 -5.77 1.65
C THR A 150 14.72 -6.58 2.02
N ILE A 151 13.60 -5.92 2.28
CA ILE A 151 12.32 -6.59 2.53
C ILE A 151 11.90 -7.39 1.29
N VAL A 152 11.85 -6.75 0.11
CA VAL A 152 11.45 -7.38 -1.16
C VAL A 152 12.32 -8.60 -1.50
N GLU A 153 13.65 -8.48 -1.37
CA GLU A 153 14.60 -9.55 -1.72
C GLU A 153 14.47 -10.79 -0.81
N ASN A 154 13.90 -10.65 0.38
CA ASN A 154 13.78 -11.73 1.35
C ASN A 154 12.33 -12.21 1.56
N ALA A 155 11.35 -11.54 0.99
CA ALA A 155 9.94 -11.88 1.17
C ALA A 155 9.50 -13.02 0.26
N THR A 156 8.56 -13.82 0.75
CA THR A 156 7.83 -14.85 -0.03
C THR A 156 6.35 -14.51 -0.22
N VAL A 157 5.91 -13.42 0.42
CA VAL A 157 4.57 -12.83 0.26
C VAL A 157 4.67 -11.48 -0.47
N PRO A 158 3.59 -11.01 -1.10
CA PRO A 158 3.58 -9.70 -1.73
C PRO A 158 3.98 -8.56 -0.78
N ILE A 159 4.82 -7.66 -1.29
CA ILE A 159 5.25 -6.44 -0.59
C ILE A 159 4.64 -5.23 -1.31
N LEU A 160 3.82 -4.47 -0.59
CA LEU A 160 3.21 -3.26 -1.11
C LEU A 160 3.70 -2.05 -0.30
N VAL A 161 4.23 -1.04 -0.96
CA VAL A 161 4.51 0.22 -0.27
C VAL A 161 3.20 0.88 0.13
N ASP A 162 3.08 1.21 1.41
CA ASP A 162 1.92 1.88 1.99
C ASP A 162 2.36 3.15 2.72
N ALA A 163 1.62 4.22 2.56
CA ALA A 163 1.88 5.52 3.16
C ALA A 163 3.10 6.29 2.61
N GLY A 164 3.03 7.60 2.69
CA GLY A 164 4.13 8.50 2.38
C GLY A 164 4.39 8.79 0.90
N VAL A 165 3.76 8.08 -0.02
CA VAL A 165 3.81 8.40 -1.47
C VAL A 165 3.13 9.74 -1.72
N GLY A 166 3.80 10.63 -2.45
CA GLY A 166 3.30 11.97 -2.72
C GLY A 166 3.06 12.27 -4.20
N CYS A 167 3.78 11.57 -5.10
CA CYS A 167 3.66 11.80 -6.55
C CYS A 167 4.04 10.55 -7.34
N ALA A 168 3.86 10.64 -8.67
CA ALA A 168 4.10 9.53 -9.59
C ALA A 168 5.54 8.96 -9.52
N SER A 169 6.55 9.81 -9.32
CA SER A 169 7.93 9.33 -9.20
C SER A 169 8.15 8.42 -7.97
N ASP A 170 7.46 8.68 -6.87
CA ASP A 170 7.58 7.84 -5.67
C ASP A 170 6.99 6.44 -5.92
N ALA A 171 5.86 6.38 -6.63
CA ALA A 171 5.24 5.12 -7.05
C ALA A 171 6.15 4.34 -8.00
N ALA A 172 6.74 5.00 -9.00
CA ALA A 172 7.71 4.39 -9.91
C ALA A 172 8.92 3.83 -9.16
N ILE A 173 9.48 4.58 -8.20
CA ILE A 173 10.61 4.14 -7.37
C ILE A 173 10.24 2.89 -6.56
N ALA A 174 9.05 2.84 -5.95
CA ALA A 174 8.60 1.67 -5.22
C ALA A 174 8.59 0.42 -6.11
N MET A 175 8.05 0.54 -7.32
CA MET A 175 8.00 -0.56 -8.29
C MET A 175 9.39 -0.94 -8.83
N GLU A 176 10.28 0.03 -9.05
CA GLU A 176 11.69 -0.23 -9.43
C GLU A 176 12.51 -0.92 -8.33
N LEU A 177 12.11 -0.78 -7.07
CA LEU A 177 12.67 -1.54 -5.94
C LEU A 177 12.21 -3.01 -5.91
N GLY A 178 11.19 -3.36 -6.71
CA GLY A 178 10.65 -4.70 -6.84
C GLY A 178 9.38 -4.96 -6.03
N CYS A 179 8.76 -3.92 -5.46
CA CYS A 179 7.48 -4.08 -4.79
C CYS A 179 6.40 -4.60 -5.76
N ASP A 180 5.42 -5.31 -5.21
CA ASP A 180 4.30 -5.89 -5.97
C ASP A 180 3.17 -4.89 -6.21
N GLY A 181 3.15 -3.82 -5.42
CA GLY A 181 2.16 -2.76 -5.56
C GLY A 181 2.44 -1.55 -4.67
N VAL A 182 1.56 -0.56 -4.81
CA VAL A 182 1.57 0.66 -3.99
C VAL A 182 0.15 0.95 -3.56
N LEU A 183 -0.07 1.11 -2.26
CA LEU A 183 -1.33 1.59 -1.72
C LEU A 183 -1.22 3.09 -1.45
N MET A 184 -2.16 3.86 -1.96
CA MET A 184 -2.16 5.31 -1.82
C MET A 184 -3.58 5.87 -1.75
N ASN A 185 -3.75 6.95 -1.00
CA ASN A 185 -4.99 7.71 -0.94
C ASN A 185 -4.68 9.21 -1.02
N THR A 186 -4.01 9.76 -0.01
CA THR A 186 -3.78 11.21 0.16
C THR A 186 -3.05 11.83 -1.04
N ALA A 187 -2.11 11.12 -1.66
CA ALA A 187 -1.40 11.60 -2.84
C ALA A 187 -2.34 11.89 -4.02
N ILE A 188 -3.42 11.13 -4.15
CA ILE A 188 -4.45 11.33 -5.18
C ILE A 188 -5.48 12.35 -4.69
N ALA A 189 -6.11 12.10 -3.55
CA ALA A 189 -7.20 12.92 -3.03
C ALA A 189 -6.78 14.36 -2.68
N GLY A 190 -5.53 14.57 -2.29
CA GLY A 190 -4.97 15.89 -1.99
C GLY A 190 -4.37 16.63 -3.19
N ALA A 191 -4.35 16.03 -4.38
CA ALA A 191 -3.86 16.69 -5.58
C ALA A 191 -4.85 17.79 -6.06
N ARG A 192 -4.36 18.76 -6.82
CA ARG A 192 -5.22 19.78 -7.44
C ARG A 192 -6.21 19.19 -8.44
N ASP A 193 -5.82 18.11 -9.10
CA ASP A 193 -6.63 17.33 -10.03
C ASP A 193 -6.45 15.85 -9.64
N PRO A 194 -7.33 15.31 -8.80
CA PRO A 194 -7.23 13.92 -8.33
C PRO A 194 -7.31 12.88 -9.45
N ILE A 195 -8.13 13.14 -10.47
CA ILE A 195 -8.32 12.18 -11.58
C ILE A 195 -7.06 12.11 -12.44
N LEU A 196 -6.47 13.26 -12.76
CA LEU A 196 -5.21 13.32 -13.50
C LEU A 196 -4.07 12.70 -12.70
N MET A 197 -4.00 12.93 -11.37
CA MET A 197 -3.01 12.31 -10.50
C MET A 197 -3.18 10.79 -10.45
N ALA A 198 -4.40 10.29 -10.33
CA ALA A 198 -4.70 8.86 -10.36
C ALA A 198 -4.19 8.20 -11.65
N SER A 199 -4.45 8.82 -12.81
CA SER A 199 -3.92 8.37 -14.11
C SER A 199 -2.39 8.42 -14.18
N ALA A 200 -1.76 9.43 -13.59
CA ALA A 200 -0.29 9.54 -13.52
C ALA A 200 0.31 8.43 -12.65
N MET A 201 -0.32 8.13 -11.51
CA MET A 201 0.09 7.05 -10.61
C MET A 201 0.03 5.68 -11.29
N LYS A 202 -1.06 5.39 -12.01
CA LYS A 202 -1.17 4.15 -12.81
C LYS A 202 0.01 3.98 -13.75
N LYS A 203 0.29 4.99 -14.57
CA LYS A 203 1.40 4.97 -15.54
C LYS A 203 2.77 4.81 -14.86
N ALA A 204 2.94 5.41 -13.68
CA ALA A 204 4.17 5.31 -12.90
C ALA A 204 4.39 3.89 -12.35
N ILE A 205 3.33 3.25 -11.86
CA ILE A 205 3.36 1.86 -11.39
C ILE A 205 3.70 0.92 -12.54
N GLU A 206 3.03 1.06 -13.68
CA GLU A 206 3.29 0.27 -14.88
C GLU A 206 4.73 0.44 -15.36
N ALA A 207 5.19 1.67 -15.54
CA ALA A 207 6.55 1.98 -15.99
C ALA A 207 7.63 1.49 -15.01
N GLY A 208 7.41 1.66 -13.70
CA GLY A 208 8.33 1.19 -12.66
C GLY A 208 8.44 -0.34 -12.66
N ARG A 209 7.30 -1.05 -12.83
CA ARG A 209 7.30 -2.52 -12.93
C ARG A 209 8.01 -3.01 -14.19
N GLU A 210 7.75 -2.40 -15.34
CA GLU A 210 8.44 -2.72 -16.59
C GLU A 210 9.96 -2.48 -16.47
N SER A 211 10.37 -1.34 -15.86
CA SER A 211 11.77 -1.01 -15.60
C SER A 211 12.46 -2.06 -14.71
N TYR A 212 11.78 -2.51 -13.65
CA TYR A 212 12.27 -3.57 -12.76
C TYR A 212 12.48 -4.89 -13.51
N LEU A 213 11.47 -5.31 -14.29
CA LEU A 213 11.51 -6.56 -15.06
C LEU A 213 12.53 -6.52 -16.21
N ALA A 214 12.71 -5.37 -16.86
CA ALA A 214 13.71 -5.18 -17.91
C ALA A 214 15.15 -5.24 -17.37
N GLY A 215 15.31 -4.92 -16.10
CA GLY A 215 16.61 -4.90 -15.46
C GLY A 215 17.41 -3.62 -15.75
N ARG A 216 17.89 -3.02 -14.68
CA ARG A 216 18.68 -1.79 -14.75
C ARG A 216 20.12 -2.08 -15.20
N ILE A 217 20.72 -1.19 -16.02
CA ILE A 217 22.17 -1.24 -16.28
C ILE A 217 22.96 -1.05 -14.97
N PRO A 218 24.14 -1.71 -14.82
CA PRO A 218 25.00 -1.53 -13.65
C PRO A 218 25.39 -0.07 -13.44
N ARG A 219 25.33 0.40 -12.20
CA ARG A 219 25.88 1.70 -11.83
C ARG A 219 27.40 1.68 -11.95
N LYS A 220 27.97 2.66 -12.65
CA LYS A 220 29.42 2.80 -12.83
C LYS A 220 29.89 4.08 -12.18
N ARG A 221 31.08 4.03 -11.57
CA ARG A 221 31.73 5.23 -11.00
C ARG A 221 32.16 6.23 -12.08
N PHE A 222 32.59 5.71 -13.22
CA PHE A 222 33.10 6.52 -14.34
C PHE A 222 32.19 6.38 -15.56
N ALA A 223 32.23 7.39 -16.42
CA ALA A 223 31.52 7.39 -17.68
C ALA A 223 31.93 6.20 -18.56
N SER A 224 31.00 5.73 -19.36
CA SER A 224 31.23 4.75 -20.43
C SER A 224 30.64 5.32 -21.70
N ALA A 225 31.41 5.45 -22.75
CA ALA A 225 30.94 5.99 -24.02
C ALA A 225 29.76 5.15 -24.55
N SER A 226 28.69 5.81 -24.99
CA SER A 226 27.50 5.17 -25.59
C SER A 226 27.74 4.78 -27.05
N SER A 227 28.74 5.34 -27.68
CA SER A 227 29.16 4.98 -29.04
C SER A 227 30.65 4.63 -29.05
N PRO A 228 31.14 3.76 -29.97
CA PRO A 228 32.54 3.47 -30.10
C PRO A 228 33.33 4.76 -30.33
N VAL A 229 34.43 4.96 -29.57
CA VAL A 229 35.34 6.13 -29.72
C VAL A 229 36.48 5.80 -30.67
N ASP A 230 36.75 4.49 -30.85
CA ASP A 230 37.79 4.00 -31.76
C ASP A 230 37.22 3.83 -33.17
N GLY A 231 37.96 4.24 -34.18
CA GLY A 231 37.57 4.12 -35.59
C GLY A 231 36.76 5.31 -36.15
N THR A 232 36.80 6.46 -35.48
CA THR A 232 36.29 7.71 -36.07
C THR A 232 37.19 8.15 -37.24
N PHE A 233 36.56 8.52 -38.36
CA PHE A 233 37.24 8.93 -39.59
C PHE A 233 37.83 10.36 -39.56
N PHE A 234 38.17 10.91 -38.39
CA PHE A 234 38.76 12.24 -38.27
C PHE A 234 40.06 12.20 -37.45
#